data_07d4a79995fbb793e1f1a2f9b1d82e48
#
_entry.id   07d4a79995fbb793e1f1a2f9b1d82e48
#
_cell.length_a   1.000
_cell.length_b   1.000
_cell.length_c   1.000
_cell.angle_alpha   90.00
_cell.angle_beta   90.00
_cell.angle_gamma   90.00
#
_symmetry.space_group_name_H-M   'P 1'
#
loop_
_entity.id
_entity.type
_entity.pdbx_description
1 polymer ?
#
loop_
_entity_poly.entity_id
_entity_poly.type
_entity_poly.pdbx_seq_one_letter_code
_entity_poly.pdbx_strand_id
1 'polypeptide(L)'
;MSGNFRKFFKESTLYLGGLVLNRLVSFLLLPIYTNVFDKTQNGIITIAYAFLGFMVIILPYGTDAALLNFYTGNDREGKNYFSSAYSLVLISNLLILGLAFLARNSLSQAVLRVSDPHIFVWCLIILFFDTLNGLTLLVLRAEGRPLTFISFSLANVLLAMGLNIFLVVHRRLGLAGIFYSNILTSGMIWLGLLPLVLKRLDLRLISGKYIRNLVRFGFPFLPAGIFAMILDLSDRWFLEYFTDMETVGLYGVGYKLA
;
A
#
# COMPACT_ATOMS: atom_id res chain seq x y z
N MET A 1 23.35 9.49 -28.45
CA MET A 1 22.08 10.00 -27.88
C MET A 1 20.90 9.04 -28.06
N SER A 2 20.83 8.24 -29.13
CA SER A 2 19.69 7.33 -29.41
C SER A 2 19.51 6.16 -28.43
N GLY A 3 20.58 5.62 -27.85
CA GLY A 3 20.50 4.47 -26.93
C GLY A 3 19.84 4.77 -25.57
N ASN A 4 20.10 5.95 -25.00
CA ASN A 4 19.52 6.39 -23.73
C ASN A 4 18.04 6.71 -23.87
N PHE A 5 17.64 7.31 -25.01
CA PHE A 5 16.23 7.61 -25.29
C PHE A 5 15.40 6.33 -25.48
N ARG A 6 15.93 5.34 -26.18
CA ARG A 6 15.26 4.04 -26.38
C ARG A 6 15.12 3.26 -25.06
N LYS A 7 16.13 3.32 -24.19
CA LYS A 7 16.08 2.72 -22.85
C LYS A 7 15.03 3.42 -21.98
N PHE A 8 15.04 4.75 -21.94
CA PHE A 8 14.06 5.56 -21.20
C PHE A 8 12.62 5.27 -21.68
N PHE A 9 12.41 5.25 -22.99
CA PHE A 9 11.07 4.96 -23.56
C PHE A 9 10.60 3.55 -23.19
N LYS A 10 11.47 2.55 -23.28
CA LYS A 10 11.16 1.18 -22.87
C LYS A 10 10.80 1.06 -21.39
N GLU A 11 11.56 1.72 -20.53
CA GLU A 11 11.30 1.73 -19.08
C GLU A 11 9.97 2.45 -18.76
N SER A 12 9.71 3.60 -19.35
CA SER A 12 8.46 4.35 -19.18
C SER A 12 7.24 3.55 -19.66
N THR A 13 7.33 2.90 -20.82
CA THR A 13 6.24 2.04 -21.34
C THR A 13 5.98 0.85 -20.42
N LEU A 14 7.00 0.25 -19.84
CA LEU A 14 6.85 -0.84 -18.88
C LEU A 14 6.16 -0.38 -17.58
N TYR A 15 6.50 0.81 -17.06
CA TYR A 15 5.83 1.36 -15.88
C TYR A 15 4.36 1.72 -16.17
N LEU A 16 4.09 2.33 -17.32
CA LEU A 16 2.71 2.63 -17.75
C LEU A 16 1.90 1.33 -17.91
N GLY A 17 2.47 0.28 -18.50
CA GLY A 17 1.82 -1.04 -18.61
C GLY A 17 1.41 -1.60 -17.25
N GLY A 18 2.25 -1.46 -16.23
CA GLY A 18 1.93 -1.88 -14.85
C GLY A 18 0.75 -1.10 -14.24
N LEU A 19 0.70 0.22 -14.46
CA LEU A 19 -0.41 1.06 -14.01
C LEU A 19 -1.74 0.70 -14.70
N VAL A 20 -1.71 0.48 -16.02
CA VAL A 20 -2.88 0.08 -16.80
C VAL A 20 -3.39 -1.29 -16.33
N LEU A 21 -2.50 -2.25 -16.08
CA LEU A 21 -2.88 -3.57 -15.57
C LEU A 21 -3.56 -3.50 -14.19
N ASN A 22 -3.06 -2.66 -13.28
CA ASN A 22 -3.70 -2.44 -11.98
C ASN A 22 -5.14 -1.90 -12.14
N ARG A 23 -5.35 -0.95 -13.03
CA ARG A 23 -6.69 -0.43 -13.32
C ARG A 23 -7.59 -1.49 -13.97
N LEU A 24 -7.07 -2.26 -14.92
CA LEU A 24 -7.83 -3.34 -15.56
C LEU A 24 -8.30 -4.39 -14.57
N VAL A 25 -7.46 -4.80 -13.62
CA VAL A 25 -7.85 -5.78 -12.60
C VAL A 25 -8.90 -5.21 -11.66
N SER A 26 -8.77 -3.96 -11.24
CA SER A 26 -9.80 -3.29 -10.42
C SER A 26 -11.14 -3.23 -11.16
N PHE A 27 -11.11 -2.97 -12.46
CA PHE A 27 -12.30 -2.98 -13.32
C PHE A 27 -12.88 -4.38 -13.47
N LEU A 28 -12.07 -5.41 -13.68
CA LEU A 28 -12.52 -6.81 -13.80
C LEU A 28 -13.12 -7.37 -12.50
N LEU A 29 -12.64 -6.90 -11.34
CA LEU A 29 -13.19 -7.30 -10.05
C LEU A 29 -14.52 -6.56 -9.72
N LEU A 30 -14.82 -5.45 -10.38
CA LEU A 30 -16.01 -4.66 -10.10
C LEU A 30 -17.32 -5.45 -10.28
N PRO A 31 -17.55 -6.17 -11.41
CA PRO A 31 -18.76 -7.00 -11.56
C PRO A 31 -18.87 -8.09 -10.49
N ILE A 32 -17.75 -8.65 -10.04
CA ILE A 32 -17.73 -9.65 -8.97
C ILE A 32 -18.23 -9.01 -7.68
N TYR A 33 -17.71 -7.84 -7.32
CA TYR A 33 -18.08 -7.15 -6.09
C TYR A 33 -19.53 -6.70 -6.09
N THR A 34 -20.04 -6.18 -7.21
CA THR A 34 -21.43 -5.72 -7.33
C THR A 34 -22.45 -6.87 -7.32
N ASN A 35 -22.07 -8.08 -7.74
CA ASN A 35 -22.94 -9.25 -7.71
C ASN A 35 -22.88 -10.02 -6.39
N VAL A 36 -21.76 -9.97 -5.66
CA VAL A 36 -21.55 -10.74 -4.43
C VAL A 36 -21.89 -9.95 -3.18
N PHE A 37 -21.66 -8.64 -3.19
CA PHE A 37 -21.83 -7.77 -2.04
C PHE A 37 -23.02 -6.84 -2.20
N ASP A 38 -23.76 -6.65 -1.12
CA ASP A 38 -24.78 -5.62 -1.03
C ASP A 38 -24.15 -4.20 -1.00
N LYS A 39 -24.98 -3.17 -1.09
CA LYS A 39 -24.50 -1.79 -1.13
C LYS A 39 -23.78 -1.37 0.14
N THR A 40 -24.26 -1.80 1.30
CA THR A 40 -23.63 -1.53 2.61
C THR A 40 -22.26 -2.17 2.71
N GLN A 41 -22.13 -3.43 2.29
CA GLN A 41 -20.84 -4.13 2.25
C GLN A 41 -19.84 -3.45 1.31
N ASN A 42 -20.30 -3.00 0.13
CA ASN A 42 -19.47 -2.20 -0.79
C ASN A 42 -19.05 -0.87 -0.15
N GLY A 43 -19.90 -0.24 0.67
CA GLY A 43 -19.55 0.94 1.46
C GLY A 43 -18.41 0.67 2.45
N ILE A 44 -18.51 -0.41 3.21
CA ILE A 44 -17.45 -0.84 4.15
C ILE A 44 -16.13 -1.06 3.41
N ILE A 45 -16.17 -1.76 2.28
CA ILE A 45 -14.97 -2.00 1.45
C ILE A 45 -14.38 -0.65 1.01
N THR A 46 -15.22 0.28 0.55
CA THR A 46 -14.79 1.59 0.05
C THR A 46 -14.10 2.42 1.13
N ILE A 47 -14.68 2.51 2.33
CA ILE A 47 -14.06 3.22 3.46
C ILE A 47 -12.78 2.53 3.94
N ALA A 48 -12.77 1.20 4.02
CA ALA A 48 -11.58 0.46 4.41
C ALA A 48 -10.40 0.69 3.44
N TYR A 49 -10.65 0.66 2.12
CA TYR A 49 -9.61 0.98 1.14
C TYR A 49 -9.19 2.45 1.15
N ALA A 50 -10.11 3.38 1.43
CA ALA A 50 -9.74 4.78 1.63
C ALA A 50 -8.82 4.95 2.85
N PHE A 51 -9.12 4.27 3.96
CA PHE A 51 -8.26 4.23 5.14
C PHE A 51 -6.87 3.65 4.81
N LEU A 52 -6.81 2.51 4.10
CA LEU A 52 -5.55 1.91 3.67
C LEU A 52 -4.74 2.88 2.80
N GLY A 53 -5.35 3.53 1.81
CA GLY A 53 -4.70 4.51 0.94
C GLY A 53 -4.16 5.71 1.72
N PHE A 54 -4.89 6.20 2.71
CA PHE A 54 -4.45 7.28 3.57
C PHE A 54 -3.24 6.89 4.44
N MET A 55 -3.32 5.72 5.06
CA MET A 55 -2.29 5.26 5.98
C MET A 55 -0.98 4.83 5.28
N VAL A 56 -1.04 4.36 4.03
CA VAL A 56 0.16 4.04 3.23
C VAL A 56 1.06 5.27 3.01
N ILE A 57 0.50 6.47 3.03
CA ILE A 57 1.28 7.72 2.95
C ILE A 57 1.77 8.17 4.33
N ILE A 58 0.95 7.99 5.37
CA ILE A 58 1.30 8.44 6.73
C ILE A 58 2.39 7.57 7.35
N LEU A 59 2.28 6.24 7.22
CA LEU A 59 3.16 5.30 7.89
C LEU A 59 4.64 5.37 7.48
N PRO A 60 5.00 5.67 6.20
CA PRO A 60 6.39 5.94 5.83
C PRO A 60 6.87 7.34 6.23
N TYR A 61 5.97 8.25 6.61
CA TYR A 61 6.22 9.66 7.00
C TYR A 61 7.29 10.37 6.14
N GLY A 62 7.23 10.14 4.80
CA GLY A 62 8.12 10.76 3.82
C GLY A 62 9.49 10.08 3.70
N THR A 63 9.73 8.96 4.41
CA THR A 63 10.98 8.19 4.31
C THR A 63 11.21 7.67 2.89
N ASP A 64 10.15 7.42 2.15
CA ASP A 64 10.16 7.05 0.73
C ASP A 64 10.80 8.14 -0.15
N ALA A 65 10.36 9.39 -0.02
CA ALA A 65 10.93 10.53 -0.73
C ALA A 65 12.40 10.76 -0.34
N ALA A 66 12.70 10.65 0.96
CA ALA A 66 14.06 10.79 1.47
C ALA A 66 14.98 9.67 0.96
N LEU A 67 14.49 8.43 0.95
CA LEU A 67 15.24 7.29 0.47
C LEU A 67 15.56 7.43 -1.03
N LEU A 68 14.61 7.87 -1.86
CA LEU A 68 14.86 8.16 -3.27
C LEU A 68 15.93 9.23 -3.48
N ASN A 69 15.98 10.24 -2.60
CA ASN A 69 16.95 11.32 -2.72
C ASN A 69 18.37 10.89 -2.29
N PHE A 70 18.49 10.07 -1.24
CA PHE A 70 19.77 9.72 -0.66
C PHE A 70 20.30 8.34 -1.09
N TYR A 71 19.47 7.52 -1.74
CA TYR A 71 19.89 6.18 -2.14
C TYR A 71 20.74 6.23 -3.41
N THR A 72 22.03 5.96 -3.25
CA THR A 72 23.03 6.00 -4.33
C THR A 72 23.23 4.65 -5.04
N GLY A 73 22.54 3.61 -4.59
CA GLY A 73 22.68 2.26 -5.12
C GLY A 73 23.06 1.24 -4.06
N ASN A 74 23.67 0.12 -4.48
CA ASN A 74 24.05 -0.97 -3.57
C ASN A 74 25.49 -0.80 -3.03
N ASP A 75 26.01 0.42 -3.00
CA ASP A 75 27.24 0.78 -2.33
C ASP A 75 27.06 0.84 -0.80
N ARG A 76 28.13 1.15 -0.07
CA ARG A 76 28.10 1.21 1.40
C ARG A 76 27.15 2.30 1.89
N GLU A 77 27.10 3.44 1.24
CA GLU A 77 26.26 4.56 1.64
C GLU A 77 24.78 4.27 1.36
N GLY A 78 24.44 3.73 0.20
CA GLY A 78 23.09 3.28 -0.13
C GLY A 78 22.59 2.21 0.85
N LYS A 79 23.44 1.26 1.25
CA LYS A 79 23.09 0.26 2.28
C LYS A 79 22.82 0.90 3.64
N ASN A 80 23.59 1.93 4.03
CA ASN A 80 23.38 2.66 5.29
C ASN A 80 22.01 3.33 5.30
N TYR A 81 21.66 4.03 4.21
CA TYR A 81 20.35 4.67 4.08
C TYR A 81 19.22 3.65 4.03
N PHE A 82 19.36 2.58 3.25
CA PHE A 82 18.33 1.53 3.17
C PHE A 82 18.12 0.84 4.52
N SER A 83 19.20 0.39 5.18
CA SER A 83 19.10 -0.28 6.49
C SER A 83 18.47 0.61 7.54
N SER A 84 18.85 1.90 7.57
CA SER A 84 18.27 2.87 8.50
C SER A 84 16.80 3.15 8.21
N ALA A 85 16.42 3.32 6.93
CA ALA A 85 15.04 3.58 6.52
C ALA A 85 14.14 2.37 6.79
N TYR A 86 14.57 1.18 6.37
CA TYR A 86 13.78 -0.04 6.54
C TYR A 86 13.56 -0.38 8.01
N SER A 87 14.62 -0.30 8.84
CA SER A 87 14.53 -0.57 10.28
C SER A 87 13.67 0.48 11.00
N LEU A 88 13.83 1.76 10.64
CA LEU A 88 13.04 2.84 11.20
C LEU A 88 11.54 2.62 10.94
N VAL A 89 11.17 2.36 9.68
CA VAL A 89 9.77 2.13 9.29
C VAL A 89 9.24 0.82 9.88
N LEU A 90 10.04 -0.24 9.93
CA LEU A 90 9.65 -1.51 10.55
C LEU A 90 9.31 -1.32 12.04
N ILE A 91 10.20 -0.67 12.79
CA ILE A 91 10.02 -0.46 14.24
C ILE A 91 8.86 0.50 14.50
N SER A 92 8.79 1.62 13.78
CA SER A 92 7.69 2.59 13.94
C SER A 92 6.33 1.98 13.58
N ASN A 93 6.25 1.19 12.50
CA ASN A 93 5.02 0.50 12.13
C ASN A 93 4.60 -0.52 13.19
N LEU A 94 5.52 -1.32 13.71
CA LEU A 94 5.21 -2.24 14.81
C LEU A 94 4.65 -1.51 16.02
N LEU A 95 5.20 -0.36 16.37
CA LEU A 95 4.72 0.45 17.50
C LEU A 95 3.38 1.10 17.19
N ILE A 96 3.25 1.79 16.07
CA ILE A 96 2.02 2.52 15.70
C ILE A 96 0.85 1.55 15.49
N LEU A 97 1.06 0.50 14.69
CA LEU A 97 0.02 -0.48 14.42
C LEU A 97 -0.27 -1.35 15.64
N GLY A 98 0.72 -1.63 16.48
CA GLY A 98 0.54 -2.30 17.77
C GLY A 98 -0.31 -1.49 18.75
N LEU A 99 -0.06 -0.18 18.88
CA LEU A 99 -0.91 0.72 19.65
C LEU A 99 -2.32 0.84 19.06
N ALA A 100 -2.45 0.94 17.74
CA ALA A 100 -3.74 0.94 17.05
C ALA A 100 -4.51 -0.37 17.28
N PHE A 101 -3.82 -1.51 17.34
CA PHE A 101 -4.43 -2.81 17.67
C PHE A 101 -5.00 -2.84 19.10
N LEU A 102 -4.32 -2.25 20.07
CA LEU A 102 -4.84 -2.15 21.45
C LEU A 102 -6.12 -1.30 21.51
N ALA A 103 -6.21 -0.26 20.69
CA ALA A 103 -7.39 0.62 20.61
C ALA A 103 -8.39 0.22 19.50
N ARG A 104 -8.31 -1.00 18.96
CA ARG A 104 -9.06 -1.45 17.76
C ARG A 104 -10.57 -1.23 17.84
N ASN A 105 -11.19 -1.42 19.00
CA ASN A 105 -12.64 -1.26 19.14
C ASN A 105 -13.08 0.18 18.94
N SER A 106 -12.39 1.12 19.56
CA SER A 106 -12.70 2.55 19.43
C SER A 106 -12.32 3.09 18.06
N LEU A 107 -11.15 2.66 17.53
CA LEU A 107 -10.67 3.12 16.22
C LEU A 107 -11.50 2.54 15.07
N SER A 108 -11.99 1.30 15.16
CA SER A 108 -12.87 0.72 14.14
C SER A 108 -14.14 1.56 13.96
N GLN A 109 -14.78 1.95 15.06
CA GLN A 109 -15.98 2.79 15.03
C GLN A 109 -15.67 4.22 14.58
N ALA A 110 -14.58 4.81 15.07
CA ALA A 110 -14.24 6.19 14.76
C ALA A 110 -13.77 6.38 13.31
N VAL A 111 -13.01 5.44 12.78
CA VAL A 111 -12.33 5.56 11.48
C VAL A 111 -13.09 4.87 10.35
N LEU A 112 -13.48 3.60 10.56
CA LEU A 112 -14.17 2.80 9.56
C LEU A 112 -15.69 2.88 9.66
N ARG A 113 -16.23 3.47 10.73
CA ARG A 113 -17.67 3.51 11.03
C ARG A 113 -18.31 2.12 11.07
N VAL A 114 -17.52 1.10 11.43
CA VAL A 114 -17.94 -0.30 11.49
C VAL A 114 -17.81 -0.82 12.91
N SER A 115 -18.83 -1.52 13.39
CA SER A 115 -18.84 -2.12 14.73
C SER A 115 -17.93 -3.35 14.86
N ASP A 116 -17.58 -4.00 13.74
CA ASP A 116 -16.70 -5.17 13.75
C ASP A 116 -15.23 -4.75 13.77
N PRO A 117 -14.50 -4.94 14.89
CA PRO A 117 -13.10 -4.57 14.99
C PRO A 117 -12.17 -5.48 14.18
N HIS A 118 -12.63 -6.64 13.71
CA HIS A 118 -11.80 -7.56 12.91
C HIS A 118 -11.42 -6.92 11.57
N ILE A 119 -12.31 -6.15 10.94
CA ILE A 119 -12.02 -5.46 9.68
C ILE A 119 -10.86 -4.48 9.88
N PHE A 120 -10.87 -3.73 10.98
CA PHE A 120 -9.79 -2.81 11.31
C PHE A 120 -8.46 -3.55 11.53
N VAL A 121 -8.47 -4.68 12.23
CA VAL A 121 -7.27 -5.51 12.45
C VAL A 121 -6.71 -6.03 11.12
N TRP A 122 -7.56 -6.48 10.21
CA TRP A 122 -7.11 -6.92 8.88
C TRP A 122 -6.46 -5.77 8.11
N CYS A 123 -7.01 -4.55 8.19
CA CYS A 123 -6.38 -3.36 7.61
C CYS A 123 -4.99 -3.10 8.21
N LEU A 124 -4.80 -3.24 9.54
CA LEU A 124 -3.49 -3.05 10.16
C LEU A 124 -2.45 -4.05 9.66
N ILE A 125 -2.84 -5.33 9.48
CA ILE A 125 -1.94 -6.37 8.94
C ILE A 125 -1.56 -6.07 7.49
N ILE A 126 -2.52 -5.66 6.66
CA ILE A 126 -2.25 -5.25 5.27
C ILE A 126 -1.26 -4.09 5.26
N LEU A 127 -1.50 -3.04 6.05
CA LEU A 127 -0.66 -1.85 6.12
C LEU A 127 0.77 -2.19 6.53
N PHE A 128 0.96 -3.12 7.46
CA PHE A 128 2.28 -3.56 7.87
C PHE A 128 3.08 -4.09 6.68
N PHE A 129 2.53 -5.02 5.91
CA PHE A 129 3.21 -5.60 4.76
C PHE A 129 3.35 -4.59 3.61
N ASP A 130 2.30 -3.84 3.29
CA ASP A 130 2.30 -2.92 2.16
C ASP A 130 3.32 -1.80 2.31
N THR A 131 3.47 -1.25 3.52
CA THR A 131 4.48 -0.21 3.79
C THR A 131 5.91 -0.74 3.58
N LEU A 132 6.21 -1.95 4.05
CA LEU A 132 7.53 -2.57 3.86
C LEU A 132 7.79 -2.98 2.41
N ASN A 133 6.76 -3.49 1.72
CA ASN A 133 6.83 -3.79 0.29
C ASN A 133 7.11 -2.53 -0.52
N GLY A 134 6.41 -1.43 -0.21
CA GLY A 134 6.58 -0.13 -0.86
C GLY A 134 8.02 0.35 -0.83
N LEU A 135 8.68 0.35 0.33
CA LEU A 135 10.09 0.74 0.45
C LEU A 135 11.02 -0.15 -0.38
N THR A 136 10.80 -1.46 -0.37
CA THR A 136 11.64 -2.40 -1.12
C THR A 136 11.48 -2.22 -2.63
N LEU A 137 10.24 -2.07 -3.10
CA LEU A 137 9.93 -1.82 -4.51
C LEU A 137 10.46 -0.46 -4.97
N LEU A 138 10.45 0.54 -4.10
CA LEU A 138 11.02 1.85 -4.36
C LEU A 138 12.54 1.76 -4.66
N VAL A 139 13.26 1.01 -3.85
CA VAL A 139 14.72 0.80 -4.04
C VAL A 139 15.01 0.07 -5.34
N LEU A 140 14.21 -0.94 -5.70
CA LEU A 140 14.35 -1.62 -7.00
C LEU A 140 14.18 -0.65 -8.18
N ARG A 141 13.27 0.33 -8.03
CA ARG A 141 13.08 1.39 -9.02
C ARG A 141 14.30 2.32 -9.07
N ALA A 142 14.82 2.74 -7.91
CA ALA A 142 16.02 3.59 -7.81
C ALA A 142 17.28 2.90 -8.38
N GLU A 143 17.38 1.57 -8.26
CA GLU A 143 18.47 0.78 -8.85
C GLU A 143 18.34 0.58 -10.38
N GLY A 144 17.27 1.09 -11.01
CA GLY A 144 17.04 0.88 -12.44
C GLY A 144 16.80 -0.60 -12.79
N ARG A 145 16.11 -1.35 -11.92
CA ARG A 145 15.73 -2.76 -12.09
C ARG A 145 14.25 -2.91 -12.45
N PRO A 146 13.81 -2.36 -13.60
CA PRO A 146 12.39 -2.29 -13.96
C PRO A 146 11.76 -3.67 -14.09
N LEU A 147 12.46 -4.65 -14.64
CA LEU A 147 11.91 -6.00 -14.82
C LEU A 147 11.56 -6.67 -13.49
N THR A 148 12.45 -6.56 -12.48
CA THR A 148 12.17 -7.11 -11.14
C THR A 148 11.00 -6.38 -10.50
N PHE A 149 10.97 -5.04 -10.57
CA PHE A 149 9.85 -4.24 -10.08
C PHE A 149 8.52 -4.66 -10.70
N ILE A 150 8.47 -4.77 -12.04
CA ILE A 150 7.26 -5.14 -12.79
C ILE A 150 6.84 -6.57 -12.47
N SER A 151 7.78 -7.51 -12.36
CA SER A 151 7.46 -8.90 -12.01
C SER A 151 6.75 -8.99 -10.66
N PHE A 152 7.23 -8.27 -9.63
CA PHE A 152 6.56 -8.22 -8.32
C PHE A 152 5.23 -7.46 -8.39
N SER A 153 5.14 -6.38 -9.15
CA SER A 153 3.87 -5.64 -9.35
C SER A 153 2.82 -6.50 -10.05
N LEU A 154 3.20 -7.23 -11.10
CA LEU A 154 2.31 -8.18 -11.78
C LEU A 154 1.91 -9.34 -10.88
N ALA A 155 2.87 -9.91 -10.15
CA ALA A 155 2.58 -10.97 -9.20
C ALA A 155 1.58 -10.52 -8.13
N ASN A 156 1.75 -9.29 -7.59
CA ASN A 156 0.81 -8.70 -6.64
C ASN A 156 -0.61 -8.64 -7.21
N VAL A 157 -0.75 -8.11 -8.42
CA VAL A 157 -2.05 -7.95 -9.09
C VAL A 157 -2.71 -9.31 -9.38
N LEU A 158 -1.95 -10.27 -9.93
CA LEU A 158 -2.46 -11.60 -10.29
C LEU A 158 -2.81 -12.42 -9.03
N LEU A 159 -1.99 -12.35 -7.99
CA LEU A 159 -2.27 -13.00 -6.70
C LEU A 159 -3.51 -12.38 -6.04
N ALA A 160 -3.60 -11.05 -5.99
CA ALA A 160 -4.76 -10.37 -5.43
C ALA A 160 -6.05 -10.77 -6.17
N MET A 161 -6.03 -10.77 -7.51
CA MET A 161 -7.19 -11.17 -8.32
C MET A 161 -7.53 -12.65 -8.10
N GLY A 162 -6.57 -13.55 -8.21
CA GLY A 162 -6.78 -14.99 -8.06
C GLY A 162 -7.30 -15.35 -6.68
N LEU A 163 -6.67 -14.81 -5.61
CA LEU A 163 -7.10 -15.04 -4.23
C LEU A 163 -8.47 -14.41 -3.95
N ASN A 164 -8.77 -13.22 -4.49
CA ASN A 164 -10.09 -12.63 -4.38
C ASN A 164 -11.17 -13.52 -4.98
N ILE A 165 -10.99 -13.97 -6.23
CA ILE A 165 -11.93 -14.87 -6.88
C ILE A 165 -12.07 -16.16 -6.07
N PHE A 166 -10.98 -16.76 -5.64
CA PHE A 166 -10.99 -18.00 -4.88
C PHE A 166 -11.69 -17.85 -3.52
N LEU A 167 -11.33 -16.84 -2.71
CA LEU A 167 -11.85 -16.68 -1.36
C LEU A 167 -13.27 -16.09 -1.33
N VAL A 168 -13.58 -15.15 -2.23
CA VAL A 168 -14.87 -14.48 -2.26
C VAL A 168 -15.91 -15.31 -3.01
N VAL A 169 -15.58 -15.78 -4.23
CA VAL A 169 -16.56 -16.47 -5.08
C VAL A 169 -16.64 -17.95 -4.76
N HIS A 170 -15.47 -18.65 -4.74
CA HIS A 170 -15.46 -20.10 -4.55
C HIS A 170 -15.66 -20.50 -3.08
N ARG A 171 -14.94 -19.87 -2.15
CA ARG A 171 -15.07 -20.14 -0.70
C ARG A 171 -16.20 -19.40 -0.02
N ARG A 172 -16.79 -18.39 -0.68
CA ARG A 172 -17.93 -17.58 -0.18
C ARG A 172 -17.66 -16.96 1.20
N LEU A 173 -16.43 -16.50 1.46
CA LEU A 173 -16.06 -15.90 2.76
C LEU A 173 -16.60 -14.46 2.94
N GLY A 174 -17.36 -13.94 1.99
CA GLY A 174 -17.92 -12.58 2.08
C GLY A 174 -16.83 -11.51 2.21
N LEU A 175 -17.06 -10.49 3.05
CA LEU A 175 -16.12 -9.40 3.31
C LEU A 175 -14.75 -9.90 3.78
N ALA A 176 -14.72 -10.91 4.65
CA ALA A 176 -13.47 -11.49 5.14
C ALA A 176 -12.60 -12.02 4.00
N GLY A 177 -13.21 -12.55 2.93
CA GLY A 177 -12.51 -13.06 1.75
C GLY A 177 -11.66 -11.98 1.06
N ILE A 178 -12.17 -10.74 0.98
CA ILE A 178 -11.42 -9.61 0.40
C ILE A 178 -10.17 -9.30 1.24
N PHE A 179 -10.35 -9.12 2.55
CA PHE A 179 -9.24 -8.75 3.43
C PHE A 179 -8.21 -9.88 3.55
N TYR A 180 -8.63 -11.13 3.64
CA TYR A 180 -7.72 -12.27 3.62
C TYR A 180 -6.94 -12.40 2.31
N SER A 181 -7.57 -12.13 1.16
CA SER A 181 -6.86 -12.12 -0.11
C SER A 181 -5.76 -11.07 -0.15
N ASN A 182 -6.03 -9.85 0.38
CA ASN A 182 -5.04 -8.79 0.46
C ASN A 182 -3.91 -9.13 1.45
N ILE A 183 -4.24 -9.63 2.65
CA ILE A 183 -3.23 -10.05 3.64
C ILE A 183 -2.31 -11.12 3.04
N LEU A 184 -2.87 -12.15 2.43
CA LEU A 184 -2.10 -13.22 1.80
C LEU A 184 -1.24 -12.68 0.65
N THR A 185 -1.80 -11.83 -0.21
CA THR A 185 -1.06 -11.22 -1.32
C THR A 185 0.11 -10.40 -0.81
N SER A 186 -0.14 -9.44 0.08
CA SER A 186 0.90 -8.55 0.61
C SER A 186 1.97 -9.32 1.38
N GLY A 187 1.57 -10.35 2.14
CA GLY A 187 2.48 -11.25 2.84
C GLY A 187 3.34 -12.10 1.89
N MET A 188 2.74 -12.67 0.84
CA MET A 188 3.48 -13.45 -0.17
C MET A 188 4.46 -12.57 -0.95
N ILE A 189 4.08 -11.36 -1.32
CA ILE A 189 4.97 -10.39 -1.96
C ILE A 189 6.12 -10.02 -1.02
N TRP A 190 5.83 -9.76 0.26
CA TRP A 190 6.86 -9.48 1.26
C TRP A 190 7.85 -10.64 1.40
N LEU A 191 7.37 -11.88 1.50
CA LEU A 191 8.23 -13.07 1.53
C LEU A 191 9.09 -13.20 0.27
N GLY A 192 8.53 -12.92 -0.91
CA GLY A 192 9.28 -12.91 -2.17
C GLY A 192 10.35 -11.82 -2.25
N LEU A 193 10.08 -10.65 -1.64
CA LEU A 193 11.02 -9.54 -1.56
C LEU A 193 12.07 -9.73 -0.45
N LEU A 194 11.83 -10.60 0.53
CA LEU A 194 12.71 -10.79 1.69
C LEU A 194 14.17 -11.10 1.32
N PRO A 195 14.49 -11.97 0.34
CA PRO A 195 15.87 -12.19 -0.07
C PRO A 195 16.57 -10.91 -0.59
N LEU A 196 15.80 -10.01 -1.22
CA LEU A 196 16.32 -8.74 -1.72
C LEU A 196 16.56 -7.76 -0.57
N VAL A 197 15.70 -7.77 0.44
CA VAL A 197 15.85 -6.99 1.67
C VAL A 197 17.09 -7.47 2.43
N LEU A 198 17.21 -8.77 2.70
CA LEU A 198 18.32 -9.35 3.47
C LEU A 198 19.70 -9.10 2.83
N LYS A 199 19.79 -9.03 1.50
CA LYS A 199 21.03 -8.68 0.80
C LYS A 199 21.49 -7.24 1.01
N ARG A 200 20.57 -6.32 1.34
CA ARG A 200 20.81 -4.88 1.51
C ARG A 200 20.77 -4.45 2.96
N LEU A 201 20.05 -5.17 3.80
CA LEU A 201 19.88 -4.88 5.22
C LEU A 201 21.12 -5.35 5.99
N ASP A 202 21.81 -4.40 6.61
CA ASP A 202 22.85 -4.69 7.58
C ASP A 202 22.57 -3.88 8.86
N LEU A 203 22.21 -4.60 9.92
CA LEU A 203 21.84 -3.98 11.20
C LEU A 203 23.00 -3.20 11.84
N ARG A 204 24.25 -3.51 11.47
CA ARG A 204 25.44 -2.81 11.96
C ARG A 204 25.61 -1.42 11.33
N LEU A 205 24.95 -1.20 10.21
CA LEU A 205 25.01 0.05 9.46
C LEU A 205 23.92 1.06 9.86
N ILE A 206 23.02 0.69 10.76
CA ILE A 206 21.98 1.57 11.28
C ILE A 206 22.65 2.65 12.12
N SER A 207 22.40 3.91 11.78
CA SER A 207 22.97 5.05 12.49
C SER A 207 21.97 6.18 12.63
N GLY A 208 21.94 6.80 13.81
CA GLY A 208 21.11 7.97 14.10
C GLY A 208 21.33 9.13 13.11
N LYS A 209 22.54 9.25 12.52
CA LYS A 209 22.84 10.24 11.48
C LYS A 209 21.95 10.03 10.24
N TYR A 210 21.89 8.80 9.73
CA TYR A 210 21.09 8.48 8.55
C TYR A 210 19.59 8.59 8.84
N ILE A 211 19.14 8.11 9.99
CA ILE A 211 17.76 8.26 10.45
C ILE A 211 17.37 9.74 10.51
N ARG A 212 18.21 10.57 11.12
CA ARG A 212 17.95 12.02 11.21
C ARG A 212 17.86 12.68 9.84
N ASN A 213 18.74 12.32 8.91
CA ASN A 213 18.70 12.85 7.55
C ASN A 213 17.42 12.44 6.83
N LEU A 214 17.02 11.15 6.93
CA LEU A 214 15.79 10.63 6.33
C LEU A 214 14.55 11.37 6.87
N VAL A 215 14.42 11.48 8.18
CA VAL A 215 13.27 12.14 8.81
C VAL A 215 13.28 13.64 8.50
N ARG A 216 14.42 14.33 8.61
CA ARG A 216 14.50 15.78 8.34
C ARG A 216 14.15 16.12 6.89
N PHE A 217 14.56 15.29 5.94
CA PHE A 217 14.25 15.49 4.52
C PHE A 217 12.83 15.03 4.18
N GLY A 218 12.40 13.87 4.69
CA GLY A 218 11.13 13.26 4.33
C GLY A 218 9.93 13.90 4.98
N PHE A 219 10.03 14.30 6.26
CA PHE A 219 8.90 14.84 7.02
C PHE A 219 8.19 16.03 6.36
N PRO A 220 8.87 16.99 5.72
CA PRO A 220 8.21 18.07 4.99
C PRO A 220 7.33 17.63 3.82
N PHE A 221 7.53 16.42 3.26
CA PHE A 221 6.69 15.88 2.20
C PHE A 221 5.39 15.25 2.72
N LEU A 222 5.36 14.89 4.01
CA LEU A 222 4.18 14.28 4.64
C LEU A 222 2.92 15.16 4.55
N PRO A 223 2.95 16.47 4.91
CA PRO A 223 1.77 17.33 4.75
C PRO A 223 1.25 17.37 3.32
N ALA A 224 2.13 17.47 2.32
CA ALA A 224 1.74 17.47 0.92
C ALA A 224 1.03 16.18 0.52
N GLY A 225 1.56 15.03 0.95
CA GLY A 225 0.92 13.72 0.73
C GLY A 225 -0.43 13.61 1.42
N ILE A 226 -0.54 14.08 2.67
CA ILE A 226 -1.81 14.11 3.42
C ILE A 226 -2.84 14.98 2.71
N PHE A 227 -2.49 16.20 2.29
CA PHE A 227 -3.41 17.07 1.56
C PHE A 227 -3.87 16.47 0.24
N ALA A 228 -2.98 15.82 -0.51
CA ALA A 228 -3.35 15.11 -1.72
C ALA A 228 -4.38 14.00 -1.45
N MET A 229 -4.18 13.22 -0.38
CA MET A 229 -5.13 12.17 0.01
C MET A 229 -6.44 12.70 0.56
N ILE A 230 -6.43 13.83 1.29
CA ILE A 230 -7.65 14.49 1.71
C ILE A 230 -8.49 14.86 0.48
N LEU A 231 -7.87 15.44 -0.54
CA LEU A 231 -8.58 15.80 -1.78
C LEU A 231 -9.12 14.59 -2.55
N ASP A 232 -8.44 13.46 -2.50
CA ASP A 232 -8.79 12.26 -3.27
C ASP A 232 -9.75 11.31 -2.54
N LEU A 233 -9.69 11.26 -1.21
CA LEU A 233 -10.35 10.21 -0.43
C LEU A 233 -11.33 10.70 0.63
N SER A 234 -11.31 11.99 1.03
CA SER A 234 -12.14 12.47 2.14
C SER A 234 -13.63 12.49 1.85
N ASP A 235 -14.00 12.58 0.58
CA ASP A 235 -15.38 12.53 0.09
C ASP A 235 -16.15 11.31 0.63
N ARG A 236 -15.49 10.16 0.81
CA ARG A 236 -16.09 8.91 1.32
C ARG A 236 -16.53 9.03 2.79
N TRP A 237 -15.71 9.70 3.63
CA TRP A 237 -16.07 9.95 5.04
C TRP A 237 -17.14 11.03 5.16
N PHE A 238 -17.10 12.07 4.31
CA PHE A 238 -18.16 13.08 4.27
C PHE A 238 -19.48 12.48 3.82
N LEU A 239 -19.48 11.64 2.78
CA LEU A 239 -20.69 10.94 2.33
C LEU A 239 -21.26 10.06 3.44
N GLU A 240 -20.41 9.25 4.12
CA GLU A 240 -20.87 8.41 5.24
C GLU A 240 -21.47 9.24 6.36
N TYR A 241 -20.83 10.37 6.72
CA TYR A 241 -21.28 11.21 7.81
C TYR A 241 -22.62 11.94 7.53
N PHE A 242 -22.82 12.37 6.28
CA PHE A 242 -24.03 13.12 5.90
C PHE A 242 -25.17 12.25 5.32
N THR A 243 -24.87 11.01 4.95
CA THR A 243 -25.86 10.09 4.39
C THR A 243 -25.82 8.74 5.11
N ASP A 244 -25.31 7.71 4.44
CA ASP A 244 -25.19 6.36 4.97
C ASP A 244 -24.13 5.54 4.21
N MET A 245 -23.85 4.34 4.74
CA MET A 245 -22.87 3.41 4.16
C MET A 245 -23.31 2.86 2.78
N GLU A 246 -24.62 2.82 2.52
CA GLU A 246 -25.17 2.37 1.23
C GLU A 246 -24.82 3.37 0.12
N THR A 247 -24.95 4.66 0.39
CA THR A 247 -24.58 5.75 -0.51
C THR A 247 -23.08 5.73 -0.81
N VAL A 248 -22.24 5.50 0.20
CA VAL A 248 -20.77 5.32 0.02
C VAL A 248 -20.46 4.14 -0.90
N GLY A 249 -21.22 3.05 -0.76
CA GLY A 249 -21.06 1.87 -1.62
C GLY A 249 -21.36 2.18 -3.08
N LEU A 250 -22.47 2.86 -3.35
CA LEU A 250 -22.85 3.29 -4.71
C LEU A 250 -21.81 4.25 -5.30
N TYR A 251 -21.38 5.24 -4.51
CA TYR A 251 -20.34 6.18 -4.90
C TYR A 251 -19.02 5.48 -5.25
N GLY A 252 -18.58 4.54 -4.40
CA GLY A 252 -17.35 3.79 -4.60
C GLY A 252 -17.36 2.92 -5.86
N VAL A 253 -18.51 2.37 -6.23
CA VAL A 253 -18.69 1.66 -7.51
C VAL A 253 -18.59 2.64 -8.69
N GLY A 254 -19.29 3.77 -8.62
CA GLY A 254 -19.23 4.81 -9.66
C GLY A 254 -17.83 5.37 -9.87
N TYR A 255 -17.10 5.63 -8.78
CA TYR A 255 -15.72 6.14 -8.82
C TYR A 255 -14.73 5.18 -9.51
N LYS A 256 -14.96 3.87 -9.42
CA LYS A 256 -14.13 2.87 -10.12
C LYS A 256 -14.40 2.79 -11.63
N LEU A 257 -15.50 3.34 -12.08
CA LEU A 257 -15.88 3.38 -13.50
C LEU A 257 -15.37 4.65 -14.21
N ALA A 258 -15.12 5.72 -13.47
CA ALA A 258 -14.58 6.99 -13.95
C ALA A 258 -13.05 6.95 -14.08
#